data_7e237a91e74000b1a310866230b8d352
#
_entry.id   7e237a91e74000b1a310866230b8d352
#
_cell.length_a   1.000
_cell.length_b   1.000
_cell.length_c   1.000
_cell.angle_alpha   90.00
_cell.angle_beta   90.00
_cell.angle_gamma   90.00
#
_symmetry.space_group_name_H-M   'P 1'
#
loop_
_entity.id
_entity.type
_entity.pdbx_description
1 polymer ?
#
loop_
_entity_poly.entity_id
_entity_poly.type
_entity_poly.pdbx_seq_one_letter_code
_entity_poly.pdbx_strand_id
1 'polypeptide(L)'
;MKYLFQFLRLCFLSTLIISCSSSNVIKEKEKPVIISNKSLEYEIIILDIGFTLYLNTIAKPINYYSLKFLENKNTIYVANWNMRALNPSKFNSSIYENVIEYRPQVNYGLEVNYKLFNYFQFAQQKYKIRLDGSSGLSPNFR
;
A
#
# COMPACT_ATOMS: atom_id res chain seq x y z
N MET A 1 6.84 17.41 61.79
CA MET A 1 7.12 16.22 60.91
C MET A 1 5.93 15.76 60.08
N LYS A 2 4.71 15.70 60.57
CA LYS A 2 3.53 15.26 59.77
C LYS A 2 3.26 16.13 58.51
N TYR A 3 3.40 17.42 58.61
CA TYR A 3 3.15 18.37 57.50
C TYR A 3 4.23 18.31 56.41
N LEU A 4 5.46 17.98 56.81
CA LEU A 4 6.55 17.81 55.84
C LEU A 4 6.32 16.57 54.91
N PHE A 5 5.83 15.48 55.51
CA PHE A 5 5.47 14.28 54.75
C PHE A 5 4.26 14.47 53.84
N GLN A 6 3.31 15.26 54.25
CA GLN A 6 2.16 15.61 53.39
C GLN A 6 2.58 16.50 52.22
N PHE A 7 3.46 17.44 52.45
CA PHE A 7 3.98 18.31 51.39
C PHE A 7 4.83 17.51 50.36
N LEU A 8 5.65 16.58 50.81
CA LEU A 8 6.41 15.69 49.95
C LEU A 8 5.49 14.79 49.10
N ARG A 9 4.40 14.27 49.67
CA ARG A 9 3.41 13.47 48.94
C ARG A 9 2.68 14.28 47.88
N LEU A 10 2.32 15.55 48.19
CA LEU A 10 1.66 16.42 47.23
C LEU A 10 2.56 16.78 46.04
N CYS A 11 3.85 17.06 46.30
CA CYS A 11 4.83 17.31 45.24
C CYS A 11 5.09 16.09 44.37
N PHE A 12 5.08 14.87 44.93
CA PHE A 12 5.27 13.66 44.19
C PHE A 12 4.07 13.31 43.29
N LEU A 13 2.84 13.67 43.72
CA LEU A 13 1.63 13.48 42.89
C LEU A 13 1.55 14.47 41.71
N SER A 14 2.13 15.67 41.86
CA SER A 14 2.08 16.70 40.81
C SER A 14 3.05 16.46 39.66
N THR A 15 4.07 15.61 39.84
CA THR A 15 5.06 15.29 38.77
C THR A 15 4.61 14.23 37.80
N LEU A 16 3.48 13.55 38.03
CA LEU A 16 2.98 12.46 37.17
C LEU A 16 2.07 12.93 36.01
N ILE A 17 1.79 14.23 35.88
CA ILE A 17 0.85 14.73 34.88
C ILE A 17 1.54 15.41 33.67
N ILE A 18 2.86 15.41 33.58
CA ILE A 18 3.59 16.04 32.46
C ILE A 18 4.21 14.96 31.56
N SER A 19 3.44 13.98 31.11
CA SER A 19 3.89 13.06 30.07
C SER A 19 2.77 12.75 29.07
N CYS A 20 2.20 13.79 28.50
CA CYS A 20 1.43 13.68 27.27
C CYS A 20 1.99 14.69 26.27
N SER A 21 3.23 14.47 25.85
CA SER A 21 3.76 15.07 24.63
C SER A 21 3.07 14.35 23.46
N SER A 22 1.94 14.90 23.02
CA SER A 22 1.41 14.56 21.71
C SER A 22 2.42 15.07 20.68
N SER A 23 3.31 14.19 20.24
CA SER A 23 4.06 14.40 19.03
C SER A 23 3.02 14.60 17.91
N ASN A 24 2.87 15.84 17.46
CA ASN A 24 2.23 16.14 16.21
C ASN A 24 3.10 15.44 15.15
N VAL A 25 2.76 14.19 14.86
CA VAL A 25 3.25 13.52 13.65
C VAL A 25 2.67 14.35 12.52
N ILE A 26 3.49 15.25 11.98
CA ILE A 26 3.23 15.90 10.71
C ILE A 26 3.03 14.70 9.76
N LYS A 27 1.78 14.41 9.40
CA LYS A 27 1.48 13.49 8.31
C LYS A 27 2.02 14.16 7.06
N GLU A 28 3.30 13.93 6.79
CA GLU A 28 3.89 14.29 5.52
C GLU A 28 3.01 13.63 4.46
N LYS A 29 2.41 14.46 3.62
CA LYS A 29 1.49 13.99 2.58
C LYS A 29 2.30 13.08 1.68
N GLU A 30 2.02 11.78 1.74
CA GLU A 30 2.76 10.77 0.99
C GLU A 30 2.75 11.14 -0.49
N LYS A 31 3.95 11.19 -1.09
CA LYS A 31 4.07 11.53 -2.51
C LYS A 31 3.56 10.37 -3.35
N PRO A 32 2.81 10.64 -4.43
CA PRO A 32 2.36 9.60 -5.33
C PRO A 32 3.55 8.82 -5.91
N VAL A 33 3.42 7.51 -5.99
CA VAL A 33 4.38 6.67 -6.72
C VAL A 33 4.02 6.71 -8.19
N ILE A 34 4.91 7.28 -8.98
CA ILE A 34 4.75 7.37 -10.44
C ILE A 34 5.40 6.16 -11.07
N ILE A 35 4.64 5.40 -11.84
CA ILE A 35 5.11 4.31 -12.69
C ILE A 35 5.02 4.80 -14.12
N SER A 36 6.13 5.22 -14.70
CA SER A 36 6.14 5.78 -16.05
C SER A 36 7.22 5.17 -16.92
N ASN A 37 6.94 5.10 -18.21
CA ASN A 37 7.94 4.86 -19.24
C ASN A 37 7.84 5.99 -20.26
N LYS A 38 8.80 6.92 -20.21
CA LYS A 38 8.79 8.12 -21.05
C LYS A 38 8.81 7.85 -22.55
N SER A 39 9.40 6.73 -22.97
CA SER A 39 9.44 6.35 -24.39
C SER A 39 8.12 5.82 -24.92
N LEU A 40 7.22 5.42 -24.02
CA LEU A 40 5.91 4.85 -24.36
C LEU A 40 4.75 5.77 -24.01
N GLU A 41 5.03 6.97 -23.47
CA GLU A 41 4.00 7.90 -22.93
C GLU A 41 3.06 7.21 -21.92
N TYR A 42 3.60 6.20 -21.20
CA TYR A 42 2.83 5.40 -20.25
C TYR A 42 3.10 5.87 -18.84
N GLU A 43 2.04 6.18 -18.11
CA GLU A 43 2.10 6.62 -16.72
C GLU A 43 0.96 6.01 -15.91
N ILE A 44 1.32 5.40 -14.78
CA ILE A 44 0.37 5.04 -13.71
C ILE A 44 0.77 5.82 -12.46
N ILE A 45 -0.15 6.57 -11.90
CA ILE A 45 0.05 7.30 -10.66
C ILE A 45 -0.64 6.51 -9.54
N ILE A 46 0.14 6.02 -8.58
CA ILE A 46 -0.37 5.31 -7.41
C ILE A 46 -0.39 6.27 -6.23
N LEU A 47 -1.59 6.59 -5.75
CA LEU A 47 -1.83 7.46 -4.60
C LEU A 47 -2.09 6.68 -3.30
N ASP A 48 -1.88 5.37 -3.30
CA ASP A 48 -2.26 4.51 -2.20
C ASP A 48 -1.32 4.67 -1.00
N ILE A 49 -1.88 5.11 0.12
CA ILE A 49 -1.12 5.40 1.36
C ILE A 49 -0.44 4.13 1.87
N GLY A 50 0.87 4.22 2.11
CA GLY A 50 1.72 3.13 2.60
C GLY A 50 2.47 2.38 1.50
N PHE A 51 2.18 2.64 0.20
CA PHE A 51 2.87 1.93 -0.87
C PHE A 51 4.35 2.29 -0.97
N THR A 52 4.71 3.55 -0.79
CA THR A 52 6.12 3.97 -0.75
C THR A 52 6.87 3.28 0.39
N LEU A 53 6.27 3.20 1.57
CA LEU A 53 6.86 2.50 2.71
C LEU A 53 7.02 1.01 2.41
N TYR A 54 6.00 0.38 1.82
CA TYR A 54 6.06 -1.02 1.40
C TYR A 54 7.21 -1.28 0.43
N LEU A 55 7.39 -0.45 -0.59
CA LEU A 55 8.49 -0.57 -1.56
C LEU A 55 9.87 -0.52 -0.88
N ASN A 56 10.02 0.34 0.13
CA ASN A 56 11.30 0.59 0.79
C ASN A 56 11.63 -0.44 1.90
N THR A 57 10.62 -1.13 2.46
CA THR A 57 10.82 -1.97 3.65
C THR A 57 10.47 -3.44 3.45
N ILE A 58 9.52 -3.76 2.57
CA ILE A 58 8.97 -5.11 2.41
C ILE A 58 9.26 -5.70 1.03
N ALA A 59 9.19 -4.89 -0.02
CA ALA A 59 9.40 -5.35 -1.38
C ALA A 59 10.80 -5.95 -1.56
N LYS A 60 10.88 -7.03 -2.33
CA LYS A 60 12.19 -7.61 -2.71
C LYS A 60 12.92 -6.65 -3.66
N PRO A 61 14.25 -6.67 -3.70
CA PRO A 61 15.01 -5.84 -4.64
C PRO A 61 14.57 -6.04 -6.09
N ILE A 62 14.72 -4.98 -6.91
CA ILE A 62 14.26 -4.98 -8.31
C ILE A 62 14.79 -6.14 -9.15
N ASN A 63 16.01 -6.60 -8.87
CA ASN A 63 16.66 -7.70 -9.59
C ASN A 63 16.34 -9.10 -9.02
N TYR A 64 15.44 -9.18 -8.03
CA TYR A 64 15.05 -10.45 -7.42
C TYR A 64 14.24 -11.33 -8.38
N TYR A 65 13.39 -10.71 -9.19
CA TYR A 65 12.54 -11.38 -10.16
C TYR A 65 13.01 -11.11 -11.59
N SER A 66 12.86 -12.08 -12.48
CA SER A 66 13.08 -11.83 -13.91
C SER A 66 11.95 -10.96 -14.49
N LEU A 67 12.27 -10.19 -15.54
CA LEU A 67 11.28 -9.40 -16.27
C LEU A 67 10.10 -10.28 -16.73
N LYS A 68 10.38 -11.44 -17.29
CA LYS A 68 9.36 -12.40 -17.77
C LYS A 68 8.42 -12.87 -16.65
N PHE A 69 8.95 -13.10 -15.45
CA PHE A 69 8.12 -13.45 -14.30
C PHE A 69 7.16 -12.30 -13.94
N LEU A 70 7.68 -11.07 -13.89
CA LEU A 70 6.90 -9.88 -13.57
C LEU A 70 5.80 -9.62 -14.59
N GLU A 71 6.11 -9.70 -15.89
CA GLU A 71 5.15 -9.56 -16.99
C GLU A 71 4.02 -10.57 -16.90
N ASN A 72 4.34 -11.85 -16.70
CA ASN A 72 3.35 -12.90 -16.55
C ASN A 72 2.43 -12.67 -15.35
N LYS A 73 2.99 -12.27 -14.19
CA LYS A 73 2.21 -11.98 -12.99
C LYS A 73 1.34 -10.74 -13.16
N ASN A 74 1.89 -9.68 -13.75
CA ASN A 74 1.14 -8.45 -14.00
C ASN A 74 -0.04 -8.69 -14.95
N THR A 75 0.14 -9.48 -15.99
CA THR A 75 -0.95 -9.86 -16.90
C THR A 75 -2.13 -10.48 -16.15
N ILE A 76 -1.85 -11.42 -15.24
CA ILE A 76 -2.89 -12.09 -14.44
C ILE A 76 -3.54 -11.11 -13.46
N TYR A 77 -2.72 -10.32 -12.74
CA TYR A 77 -3.21 -9.40 -11.73
C TYR A 77 -4.05 -8.27 -12.31
N VAL A 78 -3.60 -7.70 -13.44
CA VAL A 78 -4.37 -6.66 -14.16
C VAL A 78 -5.70 -7.21 -14.65
N ALA A 79 -5.71 -8.40 -15.26
CA ALA A 79 -6.96 -9.01 -15.72
C ALA A 79 -7.98 -9.18 -14.58
N ASN A 80 -7.53 -9.70 -13.43
CA ASN A 80 -8.39 -9.88 -12.25
C ASN A 80 -8.80 -8.55 -11.61
N TRP A 81 -7.90 -7.57 -11.54
CA TRP A 81 -8.20 -6.23 -11.06
C TRP A 81 -9.26 -5.56 -11.93
N ASN A 82 -9.04 -5.52 -13.24
CA ASN A 82 -9.94 -4.85 -14.18
C ASN A 82 -11.31 -5.51 -14.25
N MET A 83 -11.37 -6.84 -14.20
CA MET A 83 -12.63 -7.57 -14.08
C MET A 83 -13.43 -7.10 -12.86
N ARG A 84 -12.78 -6.83 -11.74
CA ARG A 84 -13.43 -6.36 -10.51
C ARG A 84 -13.80 -4.88 -10.58
N ALA A 85 -12.93 -4.04 -11.12
CA ALA A 85 -13.20 -2.62 -11.34
C ALA A 85 -14.44 -2.40 -12.23
N LEU A 86 -14.62 -3.24 -13.25
CA LEU A 86 -15.78 -3.20 -14.15
C LEU A 86 -17.06 -3.80 -13.54
N ASN A 87 -16.99 -4.37 -12.34
CA ASN A 87 -18.14 -4.98 -11.66
C ASN A 87 -18.37 -4.41 -10.25
N PRO A 88 -18.66 -3.10 -10.11
CA PRO A 88 -18.80 -2.43 -8.81
C PRO A 88 -19.98 -2.95 -7.98
N SER A 89 -20.95 -3.62 -8.60
CA SER A 89 -22.06 -4.25 -7.89
C SER A 89 -21.65 -5.49 -7.08
N LYS A 90 -20.51 -6.12 -7.42
CA LYS A 90 -20.01 -7.33 -6.78
C LYS A 90 -18.73 -7.09 -5.97
N PHE A 91 -17.97 -6.08 -6.32
CA PHE A 91 -16.67 -5.78 -5.72
C PHE A 91 -16.64 -4.36 -5.20
N ASN A 92 -15.86 -4.15 -4.14
CA ASN A 92 -15.74 -2.85 -3.48
C ASN A 92 -15.06 -1.83 -4.41
N SER A 93 -15.82 -0.84 -4.88
CA SER A 93 -15.34 0.23 -5.76
C SER A 93 -14.29 1.14 -5.12
N SER A 94 -14.23 1.21 -3.78
CA SER A 94 -13.16 1.95 -3.09
C SER A 94 -11.80 1.24 -3.12
N ILE A 95 -11.75 -0.03 -3.52
CA ILE A 95 -10.50 -0.78 -3.74
C ILE A 95 -10.16 -0.76 -5.22
N TYR A 96 -11.13 -1.04 -6.06
CA TYR A 96 -10.96 -1.17 -7.52
C TYR A 96 -11.50 0.09 -8.23
N GLU A 97 -10.91 1.25 -7.89
CA GLU A 97 -11.42 2.55 -8.37
C GLU A 97 -11.25 2.73 -9.87
N ASN A 98 -10.13 2.27 -10.42
CA ASN A 98 -9.77 2.51 -11.81
C ASN A 98 -9.35 1.22 -12.52
N VAL A 99 -9.67 1.17 -13.81
CA VAL A 99 -9.11 0.17 -14.74
C VAL A 99 -7.63 0.51 -15.00
N ILE A 100 -6.78 -0.50 -14.94
CA ILE A 100 -5.34 -0.36 -15.22
C ILE A 100 -5.12 -0.73 -16.68
N GLU A 101 -4.63 0.23 -17.47
CA GLU A 101 -4.25 -0.02 -18.84
C GLU A 101 -2.86 -0.67 -18.90
N TYR A 102 -2.82 -1.97 -19.11
CA TYR A 102 -1.58 -2.74 -19.25
C TYR A 102 -1.76 -3.74 -20.40
N ARG A 103 -0.86 -3.64 -21.40
CA ARG A 103 -0.91 -4.46 -22.61
C ARG A 103 0.27 -5.44 -22.62
N PRO A 104 0.06 -6.75 -22.55
CA PRO A 104 1.14 -7.74 -22.48
C PRO A 104 2.12 -7.71 -23.69
N GLN A 105 1.70 -7.11 -24.82
CA GLN A 105 2.52 -6.98 -26.03
C GLN A 105 3.51 -5.80 -25.98
N VAL A 106 3.30 -4.88 -25.02
CA VAL A 106 4.14 -3.69 -24.87
C VAL A 106 5.28 -3.98 -23.91
N ASN A 107 6.49 -3.68 -24.32
CA ASN A 107 7.66 -3.79 -23.44
C ASN A 107 7.77 -2.56 -22.54
N TYR A 108 7.21 -2.63 -21.34
CA TYR A 108 7.28 -1.55 -20.35
C TYR A 108 8.62 -1.48 -19.61
N GLY A 109 9.48 -2.49 -19.75
CA GLY A 109 10.75 -2.59 -19.05
C GLY A 109 10.62 -3.09 -17.62
N LEU A 110 11.78 -3.32 -16.98
CA LEU A 110 11.88 -3.95 -15.67
C LEU A 110 11.26 -3.08 -14.57
N GLU A 111 11.52 -1.77 -14.58
CA GLU A 111 11.12 -0.86 -13.51
C GLU A 111 9.60 -0.72 -13.41
N VAL A 112 8.92 -0.52 -14.55
CA VAL A 112 7.45 -0.42 -14.60
C VAL A 112 6.82 -1.74 -14.12
N ASN A 113 7.30 -2.86 -14.65
CA ASN A 113 6.79 -4.17 -14.27
C ASN A 113 7.04 -4.49 -12.79
N TYR A 114 8.19 -4.11 -12.26
CA TYR A 114 8.51 -4.28 -10.85
C TYR A 114 7.59 -3.46 -9.93
N LYS A 115 7.40 -2.17 -10.22
CA LYS A 115 6.52 -1.30 -9.43
C LYS A 115 5.07 -1.78 -9.47
N LEU A 116 4.57 -2.12 -10.65
CA LEU A 116 3.19 -2.61 -10.83
C LEU A 116 2.97 -3.93 -10.08
N PHE A 117 3.90 -4.88 -10.20
CA PHE A 117 3.85 -6.14 -9.45
C PHE A 117 3.79 -5.89 -7.93
N ASN A 118 4.67 -5.04 -7.43
CA ASN A 118 4.71 -4.74 -6.00
C ASN A 118 3.47 -3.98 -5.51
N TYR A 119 2.87 -3.14 -6.36
CA TYR A 119 1.58 -2.55 -6.03
C TYR A 119 0.49 -3.62 -5.82
N PHE A 120 0.41 -4.61 -6.69
CA PHE A 120 -0.53 -5.70 -6.49
C PHE A 120 -0.23 -6.55 -5.25
N GLN A 121 1.06 -6.78 -4.91
CA GLN A 121 1.42 -7.46 -3.67
C GLN A 121 0.96 -6.65 -2.45
N PHE A 122 1.22 -5.35 -2.45
CA PHE A 122 0.78 -4.42 -1.42
C PHE A 122 -0.75 -4.39 -1.29
N ALA A 123 -1.47 -4.23 -2.40
CA ALA A 123 -2.93 -4.19 -2.40
C ALA A 123 -3.54 -5.50 -1.87
N GLN A 124 -3.01 -6.66 -2.27
CA GLN A 124 -3.44 -7.96 -1.76
C GLN A 124 -3.25 -8.07 -0.24
N GLN A 125 -2.14 -7.57 0.28
CA GLN A 125 -1.86 -7.58 1.71
C GLN A 125 -2.74 -6.58 2.48
N LYS A 126 -2.85 -5.35 1.98
CA LYS A 126 -3.58 -4.25 2.62
C LYS A 126 -5.08 -4.52 2.66
N TYR A 127 -5.65 -4.92 1.55
CA TYR A 127 -7.10 -5.09 1.38
C TYR A 127 -7.57 -6.54 1.59
N LYS A 128 -6.65 -7.47 1.94
CA LYS A 128 -6.94 -8.89 2.13
C LYS A 128 -7.65 -9.52 0.92
N ILE A 129 -7.22 -9.15 -0.28
CA ILE A 129 -7.73 -9.64 -1.55
C ILE A 129 -6.74 -10.62 -2.19
N ARG A 130 -7.20 -11.37 -3.20
CA ARG A 130 -6.35 -12.26 -4.01
C ARG A 130 -6.55 -11.96 -5.49
N LEU A 131 -5.45 -11.83 -6.24
CA LEU A 131 -5.44 -11.50 -7.67
C LEU A 131 -4.81 -12.62 -8.52
N ASP A 132 -4.43 -13.75 -7.94
CA ASP A 132 -3.70 -14.84 -8.57
C ASP A 132 -4.54 -15.77 -9.46
N GLY A 133 -5.80 -15.42 -9.71
CA GLY A 133 -6.70 -16.21 -10.56
C GLY A 133 -7.30 -17.43 -9.87
N SER A 134 -6.92 -17.76 -8.64
CA SER A 134 -7.67 -18.73 -7.87
C SER A 134 -9.03 -18.10 -7.53
N SER A 135 -10.09 -18.66 -8.08
CA SER A 135 -11.48 -18.25 -7.88
C SER A 135 -11.92 -18.55 -6.44
N GLY A 136 -11.24 -17.92 -5.49
CA GLY A 136 -11.68 -17.81 -4.13
C GLY A 136 -12.41 -16.49 -4.01
N LEU A 137 -13.74 -16.51 -4.00
CA LEU A 137 -14.52 -15.50 -3.34
C LEU A 137 -13.85 -15.27 -2.00
N SER A 138 -13.25 -14.09 -1.82
CA SER A 138 -12.78 -13.67 -0.50
C SER A 138 -13.95 -13.87 0.44
N PRO A 139 -13.84 -14.60 1.56
CA PRO A 139 -14.95 -14.70 2.48
C PRO A 139 -15.28 -13.27 2.89
N ASN A 140 -16.52 -12.86 2.64
CA ASN A 140 -17.08 -11.62 3.14
C ASN A 140 -16.90 -11.63 4.66
N PHE A 141 -15.95 -10.89 5.17
CA PHE A 141 -15.99 -10.47 6.56
C PHE A 141 -17.12 -9.44 6.67
N ARG A 142 -18.25 -9.94 7.20
CA ARG A 142 -19.30 -9.09 7.75
C ARG A 142 -18.78 -8.41 9.01
#